data_659681e5a2b2ada586fdf5fca47292a2
#
_entry.id   659681e5a2b2ada586fdf5fca47292a2
#
_cell.length_a   1.000
_cell.length_b   1.000
_cell.length_c   1.000
_cell.angle_alpha   90.00
_cell.angle_beta   90.00
_cell.angle_gamma   90.00
#
_symmetry.space_group_name_H-M   'P 1'
#
loop_
_entity.id
_entity.type
_entity.pdbx_description
1 polymer ?
#
loop_
_entity_poly.entity_id
_entity_poly.type
_entity_poly.pdbx_seq_one_letter_code
_entity_poly.pdbx_strand_id
1 'polypeptide(L)'
;MNNMKTFKFLTALFVTSILTACTMDAERPVNVQYIDKTDSTWQQHLQKIQKIQSYQAKGQIGYISPTERFSSRFEWQYQNPKSYTLKLYSLISKSTLWIQMHQSGMTISDNNGNQQSAANAKLLLQEIIGMDVPLEHLAYWLKGQPAMNADYQVGTNHLLGAFTYHVDGSQWTADYLTYHSNNSMPENILLKNDSTKQTLKIRVDEWIY
;
A
#
# COMPACT_ATOMS: atom_id res chain seq x y z
N MET A 1 -16.33 -23.95 -70.93
CA MET A 1 -17.41 -23.36 -70.11
C MET A 1 -16.88 -23.24 -68.68
N ASN A 2 -16.39 -22.06 -68.37
CA ASN A 2 -15.68 -21.77 -67.12
C ASN A 2 -16.62 -21.19 -66.08
N ASN A 3 -16.79 -21.87 -64.98
CA ASN A 3 -17.43 -21.31 -63.80
C ASN A 3 -16.36 -20.74 -62.84
N MET A 4 -16.19 -19.43 -62.87
CA MET A 4 -15.34 -18.68 -61.98
C MET A 4 -16.14 -18.38 -60.70
N LYS A 5 -15.82 -19.09 -59.62
CA LYS A 5 -16.37 -18.82 -58.28
C LYS A 5 -15.67 -17.61 -57.70
N THR A 6 -16.37 -16.53 -57.57
CA THR A 6 -15.93 -15.33 -56.86
C THR A 6 -15.76 -15.61 -55.36
N PHE A 7 -14.53 -15.55 -54.90
CA PHE A 7 -14.15 -15.67 -53.47
C PHE A 7 -14.38 -14.31 -52.82
N LYS A 8 -15.42 -14.19 -52.00
CA LYS A 8 -15.65 -13.00 -51.19
C LYS A 8 -14.72 -12.99 -50.00
N PHE A 9 -13.71 -12.10 -50.00
CA PHE A 9 -12.88 -11.79 -48.86
C PHE A 9 -13.74 -11.08 -47.81
N LEU A 10 -14.04 -11.78 -46.72
CA LEU A 10 -14.66 -11.21 -45.51
C LEU A 10 -13.55 -10.61 -44.67
N THR A 11 -13.31 -9.32 -44.77
CA THR A 11 -12.37 -8.60 -43.93
C THR A 11 -12.98 -8.50 -42.52
N ALA A 12 -12.56 -9.38 -41.63
CA ALA A 12 -12.86 -9.29 -40.21
C ALA A 12 -12.09 -8.11 -39.60
N LEU A 13 -12.84 -7.02 -39.35
CA LEU A 13 -12.32 -5.86 -38.61
C LEU A 13 -12.13 -6.27 -37.16
N PHE A 14 -10.87 -6.57 -36.80
CA PHE A 14 -10.47 -6.88 -35.43
C PHE A 14 -10.42 -5.54 -34.65
N VAL A 15 -11.49 -5.21 -33.94
CA VAL A 15 -11.52 -4.09 -33.00
C VAL A 15 -10.72 -4.53 -31.78
N THR A 16 -9.44 -4.16 -31.74
CA THR A 16 -8.58 -4.26 -30.56
C THR A 16 -9.10 -3.25 -29.52
N SER A 17 -9.93 -3.70 -28.60
CA SER A 17 -10.28 -2.96 -27.40
C SER A 17 -9.01 -2.77 -26.57
N ILE A 18 -8.44 -1.58 -26.62
CA ILE A 18 -7.36 -1.17 -25.71
C ILE A 18 -7.99 -1.03 -24.32
N LEU A 19 -7.91 -2.10 -23.52
CA LEU A 19 -8.16 -2.03 -22.10
C LEU A 19 -7.09 -1.12 -21.49
N THR A 20 -7.42 0.16 -21.33
CA THR A 20 -6.68 1.05 -20.45
C THR A 20 -6.85 0.52 -19.03
N ALA A 21 -5.99 -0.43 -18.63
CA ALA A 21 -5.81 -0.74 -17.25
C ALA A 21 -5.40 0.58 -16.57
N CYS A 22 -6.23 1.08 -15.66
CA CYS A 22 -5.82 2.16 -14.77
C CYS A 22 -4.66 1.60 -13.91
N THR A 23 -3.45 1.70 -14.43
CA THR A 23 -2.27 1.51 -13.63
C THR A 23 -2.24 2.68 -12.65
N MET A 24 -2.17 2.39 -11.36
CA MET A 24 -1.82 3.38 -10.35
C MET A 24 -0.33 3.71 -10.55
N ASP A 25 -0.01 4.38 -11.66
CA ASP A 25 1.34 4.90 -11.93
C ASP A 25 1.49 6.24 -11.21
N ALA A 26 1.59 6.16 -9.88
CA ALA A 26 2.08 7.26 -9.10
C ALA A 26 3.62 7.21 -9.19
N GLU A 27 4.19 7.97 -10.11
CA GLU A 27 5.62 8.20 -10.16
C GLU A 27 6.01 9.20 -9.08
N ARG A 28 7.22 9.03 -8.53
CA ARG A 28 7.79 10.00 -7.61
C ARG A 28 7.86 11.38 -8.31
N PRO A 29 7.34 12.46 -7.71
CA PRO A 29 7.45 13.78 -8.31
C PRO A 29 8.92 14.14 -8.54
N VAL A 30 9.25 14.56 -9.75
CA VAL A 30 10.58 15.08 -10.10
C VAL A 30 10.66 16.52 -9.58
N ASN A 31 11.77 16.90 -8.92
CA ASN A 31 12.01 18.25 -8.35
C ASN A 31 11.13 18.60 -7.13
N VAL A 32 10.97 17.66 -6.20
CA VAL A 32 10.33 17.97 -4.91
C VAL A 32 11.21 18.92 -4.10
N GLN A 33 10.64 20.06 -3.69
CA GLN A 33 11.29 20.98 -2.75
C GLN A 33 10.95 20.57 -1.32
N TYR A 34 11.96 20.59 -0.47
CA TYR A 34 11.83 20.24 0.95
C TYR A 34 12.15 21.45 1.83
N ILE A 35 11.54 21.47 3.01
CA ILE A 35 11.78 22.47 4.05
C ILE A 35 12.52 21.84 5.24
N ASP A 36 12.95 22.66 6.18
CA ASP A 36 13.64 22.19 7.37
C ASP A 36 12.70 21.35 8.26
N LYS A 37 13.24 20.27 8.85
CA LYS A 37 12.52 19.40 9.78
C LYS A 37 12.10 20.12 11.07
N THR A 38 12.74 21.26 11.39
CA THR A 38 12.38 22.11 12.54
C THR A 38 11.25 23.10 12.26
N ASP A 39 10.69 23.09 11.04
CA ASP A 39 9.54 23.93 10.71
C ASP A 39 8.40 23.76 11.71
N SER A 40 7.91 24.87 12.25
CA SER A 40 6.94 24.86 13.34
C SER A 40 5.58 24.28 12.96
N THR A 41 5.16 24.48 11.69
CA THR A 41 3.89 23.96 11.18
C THR A 41 3.98 22.44 11.03
N TRP A 42 5.09 21.93 10.51
CA TRP A 42 5.36 20.50 10.47
C TRP A 42 5.39 19.89 11.86
N GLN A 43 6.11 20.50 12.81
CA GLN A 43 6.20 19.98 14.18
C GLN A 43 4.84 19.89 14.87
N GLN A 44 3.98 20.90 14.68
CA GLN A 44 2.60 20.88 15.17
C GLN A 44 1.77 19.78 14.51
N HIS A 45 1.93 19.57 13.20
CA HIS A 45 1.27 18.48 12.47
C HIS A 45 1.73 17.13 12.98
N LEU A 46 3.05 16.91 13.11
CA LEU A 46 3.61 15.68 13.65
C LEU A 46 3.08 15.35 15.05
N GLN A 47 2.99 16.35 15.94
CA GLN A 47 2.40 16.16 17.26
C GLN A 47 0.92 15.74 17.21
N LYS A 48 0.15 16.27 16.26
CA LYS A 48 -1.27 15.85 16.05
C LYS A 48 -1.33 14.38 15.61
N ILE A 49 -0.51 14.00 14.62
CA ILE A 49 -0.46 12.62 14.12
C ILE A 49 -0.02 11.62 15.21
N GLN A 50 0.94 11.99 16.04
CA GLN A 50 1.42 11.15 17.14
C GLN A 50 0.33 10.88 18.20
N LYS A 51 -0.63 11.78 18.37
CA LYS A 51 -1.78 11.59 19.27
C LYS A 51 -2.82 10.60 18.75
N ILE A 52 -2.83 10.31 17.44
CA ILE A 52 -3.70 9.29 16.84
C ILE A 52 -3.12 7.91 17.18
N GLN A 53 -3.62 7.31 18.25
CA GLN A 53 -3.14 6.00 18.71
C GLN A 53 -3.90 4.84 18.08
N SER A 54 -5.19 5.01 17.82
CA SER A 54 -6.04 4.05 17.12
C SER A 54 -6.74 4.69 15.95
N TYR A 55 -6.89 3.95 14.85
CA TYR A 55 -7.53 4.48 13.66
C TYR A 55 -7.97 3.36 12.71
N GLN A 56 -8.82 3.72 11.76
CA GLN A 56 -9.16 2.88 10.62
C GLN A 56 -8.81 3.61 9.32
N ALA A 57 -8.38 2.85 8.32
CA ALA A 57 -8.12 3.34 6.98
C ALA A 57 -8.70 2.34 5.96
N LYS A 58 -9.34 2.85 4.91
CA LYS A 58 -9.86 2.03 3.82
C LYS A 58 -9.37 2.56 2.49
N GLY A 59 -9.16 1.67 1.53
CA GLY A 59 -8.66 2.09 0.24
C GLY A 59 -8.27 0.95 -0.66
N GLN A 60 -7.21 1.18 -1.44
CA GLN A 60 -6.65 0.21 -2.37
C GLN A 60 -5.16 0.04 -2.11
N ILE A 61 -4.70 -1.19 -2.30
CA ILE A 61 -3.30 -1.56 -2.20
C ILE A 61 -2.90 -2.34 -3.45
N GLY A 62 -1.77 -1.96 -4.05
CA GLY A 62 -1.09 -2.73 -5.09
C GLY A 62 0.24 -3.22 -4.55
N TYR A 63 0.51 -4.50 -4.70
CA TYR A 63 1.79 -5.12 -4.34
C TYR A 63 2.48 -5.64 -5.59
N ILE A 64 3.77 -5.39 -5.68
CA ILE A 64 4.62 -5.82 -6.79
C ILE A 64 5.93 -6.33 -6.20
N SER A 65 6.30 -7.55 -6.57
CA SER A 65 7.60 -8.16 -6.29
C SER A 65 8.11 -8.88 -7.53
N PRO A 66 9.33 -9.46 -7.52
CA PRO A 66 9.81 -10.26 -8.64
C PRO A 66 8.96 -11.49 -8.97
N THR A 67 8.27 -12.04 -7.98
CA THR A 67 7.50 -13.29 -8.09
C THR A 67 6.00 -13.08 -8.04
N GLU A 68 5.51 -12.00 -7.43
CA GLU A 68 4.10 -11.79 -7.16
C GLU A 68 3.65 -10.39 -7.56
N ARG A 69 2.42 -10.30 -8.07
CA ARG A 69 1.74 -9.04 -8.32
C ARG A 69 0.26 -9.19 -8.04
N PHE A 70 -0.27 -8.33 -7.15
CA PHE A 70 -1.70 -8.26 -6.93
C PHE A 70 -2.17 -6.84 -6.66
N SER A 71 -3.48 -6.62 -6.81
CA SER A 71 -4.17 -5.41 -6.39
C SER A 71 -5.44 -5.81 -5.64
N SER A 72 -5.71 -5.12 -4.54
CA SER A 72 -6.82 -5.43 -3.65
C SER A 72 -7.39 -4.16 -3.04
N ARG A 73 -8.64 -4.20 -2.60
CA ARG A 73 -9.13 -3.27 -1.60
C ARG A 73 -8.62 -3.69 -0.25
N PHE A 74 -8.46 -2.72 0.67
CA PHE A 74 -8.09 -2.99 2.03
C PHE A 74 -8.98 -2.24 3.03
N GLU A 75 -9.12 -2.85 4.21
CA GLU A 75 -9.60 -2.22 5.43
C GLU A 75 -8.56 -2.49 6.52
N TRP A 76 -7.98 -1.43 7.03
CA TRP A 76 -7.01 -1.47 8.11
C TRP A 76 -7.67 -0.96 9.40
N GLN A 77 -7.62 -1.75 10.45
CA GLN A 77 -8.07 -1.39 11.78
C GLN A 77 -6.89 -1.54 12.74
N TYR A 78 -6.42 -0.46 13.28
CA TYR A 78 -5.28 -0.44 14.17
C TYR A 78 -5.68 0.09 15.56
N GLN A 79 -5.37 -0.67 16.59
CA GLN A 79 -5.53 -0.27 17.99
C GLN A 79 -4.16 -0.07 18.67
N ASN A 80 -3.23 -1.00 18.46
CA ASN A 80 -1.87 -0.96 18.97
C ASN A 80 -1.02 -2.02 18.26
N PRO A 81 0.33 -2.09 18.48
CA PRO A 81 1.20 -3.06 17.79
C PRO A 81 0.84 -4.55 18.00
N LYS A 82 0.07 -4.87 19.05
CA LYS A 82 -0.39 -6.23 19.36
C LYS A 82 -1.86 -6.46 19.05
N SER A 83 -2.53 -5.49 18.45
CA SER A 83 -3.96 -5.59 18.13
C SER A 83 -4.27 -4.76 16.88
N TYR A 84 -4.27 -5.41 15.73
CA TYR A 84 -4.69 -4.83 14.46
C TYR A 84 -5.23 -5.88 13.51
N THR A 85 -6.03 -5.44 12.55
CA THR A 85 -6.55 -6.27 11.46
C THR A 85 -6.32 -5.57 10.14
N LEU A 86 -5.72 -6.28 9.18
CA LEU A 86 -5.71 -5.94 7.77
C LEU A 86 -6.58 -6.92 7.01
N LYS A 87 -7.68 -6.43 6.46
CA LYS A 87 -8.53 -7.19 5.55
C LYS A 87 -8.20 -6.78 4.12
N LEU A 88 -7.83 -7.75 3.29
CA LEU A 88 -7.65 -7.59 1.85
C LEU A 88 -8.81 -8.27 1.13
N TYR A 89 -9.44 -7.60 0.16
CA TYR A 89 -10.56 -8.19 -0.55
C TYR A 89 -10.70 -7.71 -1.99
N SER A 90 -11.20 -8.60 -2.83
CA SER A 90 -11.49 -8.33 -4.24
C SER A 90 -12.98 -8.43 -4.51
N LEU A 91 -13.55 -7.37 -5.09
CA LEU A 91 -14.95 -7.36 -5.48
C LEU A 91 -15.23 -8.27 -6.68
N ILE A 92 -14.22 -8.52 -7.50
CA ILE A 92 -14.34 -9.34 -8.73
C ILE A 92 -14.27 -10.82 -8.39
N SER A 93 -13.20 -11.26 -7.71
CA SER A 93 -12.99 -12.67 -7.33
C SER A 93 -13.79 -13.09 -6.09
N LYS A 94 -14.39 -12.13 -5.37
CA LYS A 94 -15.07 -12.32 -4.08
C LYS A 94 -14.19 -12.99 -3.02
N SER A 95 -12.87 -12.97 -3.22
CA SER A 95 -11.91 -13.49 -2.25
C SER A 95 -11.65 -12.45 -1.17
N THR A 96 -11.47 -12.91 0.05
CA THR A 96 -11.13 -12.08 1.21
C THR A 96 -10.05 -12.78 2.01
N LEU A 97 -9.07 -12.02 2.47
CA LEU A 97 -8.01 -12.45 3.36
C LEU A 97 -8.00 -11.53 4.59
N TRP A 98 -8.01 -12.12 5.77
CA TRP A 98 -7.86 -11.42 7.04
C TRP A 98 -6.50 -11.72 7.63
N ILE A 99 -5.75 -10.69 7.96
CA ILE A 99 -4.47 -10.74 8.67
C ILE A 99 -4.71 -10.07 10.01
N GLN A 100 -4.70 -10.86 11.08
CA GLN A 100 -5.07 -10.41 12.42
C GLN A 100 -3.90 -10.60 13.38
N MET A 101 -3.45 -9.51 14.00
CA MET A 101 -2.46 -9.53 15.06
C MET A 101 -3.15 -9.61 16.42
N HIS A 102 -2.70 -10.53 17.23
CA HIS A 102 -3.13 -10.76 18.61
C HIS A 102 -1.92 -10.78 19.54
N GLN A 103 -2.16 -10.81 20.85
CA GLN A 103 -1.06 -10.91 21.82
C GLN A 103 -0.23 -12.21 21.69
N SER A 104 -0.85 -13.28 21.20
CA SER A 104 -0.20 -14.58 21.00
C SER A 104 0.49 -14.77 19.64
N GLY A 105 0.41 -13.80 18.75
CA GLY A 105 0.95 -13.87 17.39
C GLY A 105 -0.05 -13.43 16.33
N MET A 106 0.17 -13.87 15.10
CA MET A 106 -0.65 -13.51 13.95
C MET A 106 -1.48 -14.70 13.48
N THR A 107 -2.69 -14.40 13.03
CA THR A 107 -3.57 -15.34 12.33
C THR A 107 -3.86 -14.79 10.93
N ILE A 108 -3.75 -15.64 9.92
CA ILE A 108 -4.21 -15.36 8.55
C ILE A 108 -5.33 -16.33 8.23
N SER A 109 -6.45 -15.82 7.73
CA SER A 109 -7.61 -16.62 7.35
C SER A 109 -8.25 -16.12 6.05
N ASP A 110 -8.92 -17.00 5.32
CA ASP A 110 -9.67 -16.68 4.11
C ASP A 110 -11.17 -16.92 4.27
N ASN A 111 -11.95 -16.55 3.24
CA ASN A 111 -13.39 -16.77 3.23
C ASN A 111 -13.82 -18.22 2.92
N ASN A 112 -12.88 -19.14 2.70
CA ASN A 112 -13.14 -20.58 2.52
C ASN A 112 -12.98 -21.37 3.83
N GLY A 113 -12.63 -20.70 4.92
CA GLY A 113 -12.42 -21.32 6.24
C GLY A 113 -10.98 -21.81 6.46
N ASN A 114 -10.07 -21.57 5.53
CA ASN A 114 -8.65 -21.86 5.78
C ASN A 114 -8.09 -20.86 6.78
N GLN A 115 -7.32 -21.33 7.73
CA GLN A 115 -6.71 -20.51 8.77
C GLN A 115 -5.34 -21.07 9.16
N GLN A 116 -4.37 -20.16 9.29
CA GLN A 116 -3.06 -20.46 9.85
C GLN A 116 -2.67 -19.41 10.88
N SER A 117 -1.95 -19.84 11.91
CA SER A 117 -1.49 -18.98 12.99
C SER A 117 -0.04 -19.27 13.34
N ALA A 118 0.73 -18.24 13.65
CA ALA A 118 2.09 -18.37 14.14
C ALA A 118 2.44 -17.24 15.10
N ALA A 119 3.32 -17.52 16.06
CA ALA A 119 3.90 -16.50 16.93
C ALA A 119 4.80 -15.52 16.16
N ASN A 120 5.46 -15.99 15.10
CA ASN A 120 6.27 -15.16 14.21
C ASN A 120 5.43 -14.68 13.03
N ALA A 121 4.93 -13.45 13.13
CA ALA A 121 4.09 -12.82 12.13
C ALA A 121 4.77 -12.67 10.77
N LYS A 122 6.06 -12.30 10.77
CA LYS A 122 6.84 -12.07 9.55
C LYS A 122 6.96 -13.34 8.72
N LEU A 123 7.31 -14.46 9.35
CA LEU A 123 7.41 -15.75 8.64
C LEU A 123 6.08 -16.19 8.06
N LEU A 124 4.98 -15.99 8.79
CA LEU A 124 3.65 -16.35 8.33
C LEU A 124 3.21 -15.52 7.10
N LEU A 125 3.47 -14.20 7.11
CA LEU A 125 3.20 -13.34 5.97
C LEU A 125 4.00 -13.74 4.73
N GLN A 126 5.28 -14.05 4.91
CA GLN A 126 6.17 -14.46 3.85
C GLN A 126 5.75 -15.81 3.23
N GLU A 127 5.37 -16.77 4.08
CA GLU A 127 4.96 -18.11 3.66
C GLU A 127 3.62 -18.11 2.91
N ILE A 128 2.63 -17.33 3.40
CA ILE A 128 1.26 -17.39 2.87
C ILE A 128 1.03 -16.40 1.73
N ILE A 129 1.61 -15.20 1.82
CA ILE A 129 1.29 -14.09 0.91
C ILE A 129 2.51 -13.70 0.05
N GLY A 130 3.70 -14.19 0.39
CA GLY A 130 4.96 -13.75 -0.25
C GLY A 130 5.38 -12.33 0.09
N MET A 131 4.73 -11.70 1.10
CA MET A 131 5.01 -10.32 1.49
C MET A 131 6.01 -10.25 2.65
N ASP A 132 7.01 -9.40 2.48
CA ASP A 132 7.95 -9.04 3.55
C ASP A 132 7.73 -7.58 3.99
N VAL A 133 6.49 -7.25 4.34
CA VAL A 133 6.11 -5.90 4.79
C VAL A 133 6.03 -5.87 6.29
N PRO A 134 6.75 -4.98 6.97
CA PRO A 134 6.69 -4.85 8.42
C PRO A 134 5.40 -4.13 8.84
N LEU A 135 4.30 -4.89 9.01
CA LEU A 135 2.96 -4.36 9.28
C LEU A 135 2.89 -3.46 10.53
N GLU A 136 3.70 -3.75 11.54
CA GLU A 136 3.81 -2.91 12.74
C GLU A 136 4.35 -1.51 12.43
N HIS A 137 5.31 -1.40 11.49
CA HIS A 137 5.81 -0.11 11.01
C HIS A 137 4.85 0.54 10.03
N LEU A 138 4.17 -0.26 9.21
CA LEU A 138 3.16 0.21 8.28
C LEU A 138 2.06 1.02 8.99
N ALA A 139 1.71 0.64 10.22
CA ALA A 139 0.74 1.38 11.05
C ALA A 139 1.13 2.86 11.29
N TYR A 140 2.41 3.15 11.40
CA TYR A 140 2.91 4.52 11.53
C TYR A 140 3.08 5.19 10.17
N TRP A 141 3.59 4.43 9.20
CA TRP A 141 3.83 4.96 7.86
C TRP A 141 2.53 5.38 7.17
N LEU A 142 1.45 4.59 7.30
CA LEU A 142 0.15 4.94 6.71
C LEU A 142 -0.32 6.32 7.13
N LYS A 143 -0.18 6.71 8.39
CA LYS A 143 -0.63 8.02 8.88
C LYS A 143 0.39 9.16 8.70
N GLY A 144 1.50 8.92 7.97
CA GLY A 144 2.52 9.95 7.71
C GLY A 144 3.41 10.25 8.91
N GLN A 145 3.60 9.28 9.81
CA GLN A 145 4.50 9.39 10.95
C GLN A 145 5.83 8.70 10.63
N PRO A 146 6.95 9.42 10.51
CA PRO A 146 8.26 8.80 10.33
C PRO A 146 8.65 8.02 11.59
N ALA A 147 9.41 6.93 11.43
CA ALA A 147 10.00 6.22 12.55
C ALA A 147 11.03 7.11 13.26
N MET A 148 11.28 6.85 14.54
CA MET A 148 12.13 7.71 15.40
C MET A 148 13.54 7.91 14.83
N ASN A 149 14.11 6.90 14.17
CA ASN A 149 15.45 6.94 13.57
C ASN A 149 15.42 6.96 12.04
N ALA A 150 14.27 7.32 11.44
CA ALA A 150 14.17 7.44 10.00
C ALA A 150 14.88 8.70 9.49
N ASP A 151 15.57 8.60 8.37
CA ASP A 151 15.92 9.79 7.61
C ASP A 151 14.71 10.20 6.79
N TYR A 152 14.15 11.39 7.08
CA TYR A 152 12.91 11.85 6.44
C TYR A 152 13.05 13.27 5.91
N GLN A 153 12.17 13.63 5.00
CA GLN A 153 12.10 14.93 4.35
C GLN A 153 10.67 15.50 4.46
N VAL A 154 10.58 16.80 4.69
CA VAL A 154 9.30 17.52 4.84
C VAL A 154 9.06 18.35 3.58
N GLY A 155 7.90 18.20 2.97
CA GLY A 155 7.51 18.96 1.79
C GLY A 155 7.20 20.43 2.10
N THR A 156 7.16 21.27 1.09
CA THR A 156 6.77 22.69 1.20
C THR A 156 5.32 22.89 1.64
N ASN A 157 4.53 21.82 1.61
CA ASN A 157 3.16 21.76 2.17
C ASN A 157 3.14 21.52 3.68
N HIS A 158 4.30 21.50 4.37
CA HIS A 158 4.48 21.22 5.78
C HIS A 158 4.00 19.81 6.21
N LEU A 159 4.05 18.83 5.30
CA LEU A 159 3.70 17.44 5.54
C LEU A 159 4.90 16.54 5.21
N LEU A 160 4.87 15.30 5.67
CA LEU A 160 5.93 14.33 5.38
C LEU A 160 6.02 14.08 3.86
N GLY A 161 7.17 14.36 3.26
CA GLY A 161 7.40 14.15 1.82
C GLY A 161 7.93 12.77 1.51
N ALA A 162 8.96 12.36 2.25
CA ALA A 162 9.61 11.06 2.05
C ALA A 162 10.33 10.63 3.32
N PHE A 163 10.64 9.34 3.42
CA PHE A 163 11.59 8.83 4.41
C PHE A 163 12.38 7.63 3.88
N THR A 164 13.51 7.37 4.54
CA THR A 164 14.26 6.11 4.43
C THR A 164 14.40 5.50 5.82
N TYR A 165 14.12 4.22 5.94
CA TYR A 165 14.16 3.50 7.21
C TYR A 165 14.74 2.10 7.04
N HIS A 166 15.59 1.70 7.98
CA HIS A 166 16.18 0.37 7.99
C HIS A 166 15.49 -0.49 9.06
N VAL A 167 14.98 -1.62 8.65
CA VAL A 167 14.33 -2.60 9.53
C VAL A 167 14.64 -4.01 9.07
N ASP A 168 15.01 -4.89 10.00
CA ASP A 168 15.32 -6.31 9.75
C ASP A 168 16.35 -6.55 8.62
N GLY A 169 17.35 -5.69 8.50
CA GLY A 169 18.36 -5.78 7.45
C GLY A 169 17.91 -5.31 6.08
N SER A 170 16.69 -4.83 5.95
CA SER A 170 16.13 -4.27 4.72
C SER A 170 16.02 -2.75 4.81
N GLN A 171 16.20 -2.09 3.66
CA GLN A 171 15.95 -0.66 3.53
C GLN A 171 14.61 -0.43 2.87
N TRP A 172 13.74 0.29 3.58
CA TRP A 172 12.48 0.79 3.07
C TRP A 172 12.53 2.27 2.78
N THR A 173 11.97 2.67 1.65
CA THR A 173 11.73 4.08 1.31
C THR A 173 10.24 4.29 1.17
N ALA A 174 9.78 5.48 1.53
CA ALA A 174 8.41 5.92 1.33
C ALA A 174 8.40 7.28 0.65
N ASP A 175 7.52 7.45 -0.32
CA ASP A 175 7.16 8.73 -0.93
C ASP A 175 5.67 8.99 -0.68
N TYR A 176 5.35 10.15 -0.10
CA TYR A 176 4.00 10.62 0.14
C TYR A 176 3.61 11.55 -1.00
N LEU A 177 2.81 11.04 -1.92
CA LEU A 177 2.55 11.70 -3.20
C LEU A 177 1.43 12.75 -3.08
N THR A 178 0.37 12.40 -2.37
CA THR A 178 -0.78 13.30 -2.12
C THR A 178 -1.34 13.11 -0.72
N TYR A 179 -2.07 14.12 -0.27
CA TYR A 179 -2.74 14.19 1.02
C TYR A 179 -4.19 14.63 0.84
N HIS A 180 -5.08 14.15 1.69
CA HIS A 180 -6.45 14.64 1.75
C HIS A 180 -6.49 16.11 2.21
N SER A 181 -7.19 16.94 1.46
CA SER A 181 -7.27 18.40 1.71
C SER A 181 -8.01 18.76 3.01
N ASN A 182 -8.93 17.89 3.47
CA ASN A 182 -9.79 18.14 4.62
C ASN A 182 -9.14 17.84 5.97
N ASN A 183 -8.17 16.93 6.03
CA ASN A 183 -7.59 16.45 7.29
C ASN A 183 -6.06 16.31 7.27
N SER A 184 -5.42 16.58 6.12
CA SER A 184 -3.95 16.42 5.92
C SER A 184 -3.42 15.01 6.21
N MET A 185 -4.28 13.99 6.12
CA MET A 185 -3.86 12.60 6.19
C MET A 185 -3.38 12.11 4.82
N PRO A 186 -2.39 11.21 4.76
CA PRO A 186 -1.90 10.68 3.49
C PRO A 186 -3.02 10.06 2.65
N GLU A 187 -2.98 10.32 1.35
CA GLU A 187 -3.90 9.74 0.37
C GLU A 187 -3.19 8.73 -0.51
N ASN A 188 -2.08 9.12 -1.18
CA ASN A 188 -1.30 8.24 -2.02
C ASN A 188 0.12 8.10 -1.48
N ILE A 189 0.51 6.85 -1.22
CA ILE A 189 1.81 6.49 -0.65
C ILE A 189 2.45 5.42 -1.54
N LEU A 190 3.75 5.60 -1.82
CA LEU A 190 4.57 4.63 -2.51
C LEU A 190 5.66 4.14 -1.55
N LEU A 191 5.61 2.86 -1.19
CA LEU A 191 6.64 2.20 -0.38
C LEU A 191 7.47 1.28 -1.25
N LYS A 192 8.79 1.30 -1.07
CA LYS A 192 9.72 0.42 -1.78
C LYS A 192 10.69 -0.22 -0.82
N ASN A 193 10.97 -1.50 -1.04
CA ASN A 193 12.09 -2.22 -0.46
C ASN A 193 13.08 -2.55 -1.57
N ASP A 194 14.20 -1.84 -1.59
CA ASP A 194 15.20 -2.01 -2.64
C ASP A 194 15.96 -3.33 -2.53
N SER A 195 16.07 -3.90 -1.34
CA SER A 195 16.76 -5.17 -1.09
C SER A 195 16.00 -6.36 -1.69
N THR A 196 14.67 -6.37 -1.54
CA THR A 196 13.79 -7.44 -2.02
C THR A 196 13.05 -7.10 -3.30
N LYS A 197 13.27 -5.88 -3.85
CA LYS A 197 12.58 -5.37 -5.06
C LYS A 197 11.05 -5.37 -4.91
N GLN A 198 10.58 -5.09 -3.72
CA GLN A 198 9.16 -5.00 -3.42
C GLN A 198 8.67 -3.57 -3.50
N THR A 199 7.45 -3.40 -3.99
CA THR A 199 6.78 -2.10 -4.07
C THR A 199 5.35 -2.25 -3.59
N LEU A 200 4.93 -1.38 -2.64
CA LEU A 200 3.53 -1.18 -2.29
C LEU A 200 3.08 0.19 -2.78
N LYS A 201 1.99 0.20 -3.53
CA LYS A 201 1.25 1.41 -3.90
C LYS A 201 -0.01 1.43 -3.05
N ILE A 202 -0.17 2.42 -2.20
CA ILE A 202 -1.31 2.51 -1.28
C ILE A 202 -2.07 3.79 -1.59
N ARG A 203 -3.38 3.65 -1.82
CA ARG A 203 -4.31 4.76 -1.86
C ARG A 203 -5.32 4.61 -0.73
N VAL A 204 -5.35 5.58 0.15
CA VAL A 204 -6.32 5.63 1.25
C VAL A 204 -7.48 6.52 0.81
N ASP A 205 -8.67 5.95 0.74
CA ASP A 205 -9.90 6.65 0.34
C ASP A 205 -10.62 7.24 1.57
N GLU A 206 -10.48 6.62 2.75
CA GLU A 206 -11.20 7.00 3.97
C GLU A 206 -10.32 6.83 5.22
N TRP A 207 -10.36 7.82 6.11
CA TRP A 207 -9.75 7.81 7.44
C TRP A 207 -10.81 7.99 8.54
N ILE A 208 -10.72 7.18 9.62
CA ILE A 208 -11.56 7.25 10.81
C ILE A 208 -10.62 7.17 12.04
N TYR A 209 -10.58 8.22 12.91
CA TYR A 209 -9.71 8.32 14.09
C TYR A 209 -10.28 9.26 15.14
#